data_d661a6014434faf59c91e6173291cf75
#
_entry.id   d661a6014434faf59c91e6173291cf75
#
_cell.length_a   1.000
_cell.length_b   1.000
_cell.length_c   1.000
_cell.angle_alpha   90.00
_cell.angle_beta   90.00
_cell.angle_gamma   90.00
#
_symmetry.space_group_name_H-M   'P 1'
#
loop_
_entity.id
_entity.type
_entity.pdbx_description
1 polymer ?
#
loop_
_entity_poly.entity_id
_entity_poly.type
_entity_poly.pdbx_seq_one_letter_code
_entity_poly.pdbx_strand_id
1 'polypeptide(L)'
;SGNFVQRGEPAIVEKFARAETALVQGVDLVLELPVVYSIQDAGGFATGSIWTLDHVGVTDVVFGSETDDIDLMKAVSEVLIKEPEHYHDLLKKHLKTGHSFPNARKYALRDFIHTENSTFSHRIEEIGSSNNILGVEYLRAIQEIKSKMIPHSMRRVGASYTDEEHRGEFSSATAIRRLIQNGNIESASQAIPKESFDIILREIRSGRGPVFKEDVESFFISFYRLLSRDDYNRYYGFVEGLDARFQECSLSGSLEEFLHCVKSKRFTLSRIRRLMYYPVFRFTDNLIRKSNEFGPQYIRVLGFNEKGRNHLSNIKHSMKIPIITTASLWRKVVDGALKKEMEIDVDLLEAQLERDFAAVRFYASLFRYPESRSKCSDLLSRVIYDEEDS
;
A
#
# COMPACT_ATOMS: atom_id res chain seq x y z
N SER A 1 0.83 -1.26 -5.47
CA SER A 1 1.98 -1.14 -4.55
C SER A 1 3.23 -1.74 -5.19
N GLY A 2 4.40 -1.17 -4.86
CA GLY A 2 5.70 -1.70 -5.23
C GLY A 2 6.04 -3.02 -4.52
N ASN A 3 7.28 -3.24 -4.13
CA ASN A 3 7.72 -4.50 -3.52
C ASN A 3 7.28 -4.69 -2.05
N PHE A 4 6.76 -3.63 -1.42
CA PHE A 4 6.21 -3.68 -0.05
C PHE A 4 4.74 -3.25 -0.07
N VAL A 5 3.92 -3.99 0.68
CA VAL A 5 2.47 -3.82 0.68
C VAL A 5 1.98 -3.09 1.93
N GLN A 6 0.76 -2.59 1.90
CA GLN A 6 0.14 -1.73 2.91
C GLN A 6 0.21 -2.29 4.35
N ARG A 7 0.31 -3.59 4.53
CA ARG A 7 0.42 -4.20 5.87
C ARG A 7 1.83 -4.18 6.45
N GLY A 8 2.81 -3.58 5.75
CA GLY A 8 4.21 -3.59 6.19
C GLY A 8 4.84 -4.97 6.03
N GLU A 9 4.65 -5.58 4.88
CA GLU A 9 5.21 -6.90 4.53
C GLU A 9 5.77 -6.84 3.11
N PRO A 10 6.79 -7.64 2.77
CA PRO A 10 7.23 -7.80 1.40
C PRO A 10 6.14 -8.52 0.57
N ALA A 11 6.05 -8.22 -0.70
CA ALA A 11 5.25 -8.98 -1.64
C ALA A 11 5.92 -10.34 -1.91
N ILE A 12 5.14 -11.36 -2.30
CA ILE A 12 5.66 -12.72 -2.51
C ILE A 12 6.62 -12.82 -3.70
N VAL A 13 6.40 -12.03 -4.75
CA VAL A 13 7.28 -11.83 -5.89
C VAL A 13 7.40 -10.35 -6.20
N GLU A 14 8.42 -9.97 -6.96
CA GLU A 14 8.72 -8.57 -7.24
C GLU A 14 7.61 -7.86 -8.05
N LYS A 15 7.65 -6.53 -8.10
CA LYS A 15 6.59 -5.70 -8.68
C LYS A 15 6.39 -5.91 -10.19
N PHE A 16 7.45 -6.16 -10.95
CA PHE A 16 7.33 -6.38 -12.40
C PHE A 16 6.69 -7.73 -12.71
N ALA A 17 7.05 -8.80 -12.00
CA ALA A 17 6.37 -10.09 -12.12
C ALA A 17 4.87 -9.96 -11.78
N ARG A 18 4.51 -9.17 -10.76
CA ARG A 18 3.09 -8.91 -10.44
C ARG A 18 2.40 -8.02 -11.48
N ALA A 19 3.13 -7.10 -12.12
CA ALA A 19 2.59 -6.34 -13.24
C ALA A 19 2.31 -7.25 -14.43
N GLU A 20 3.22 -8.17 -14.75
CA GLU A 20 3.04 -9.19 -15.78
C GLU A 20 1.81 -10.07 -15.49
N THR A 21 1.65 -10.53 -14.22
CA THR A 21 0.44 -11.29 -13.86
C THR A 21 -0.86 -10.52 -14.07
N ALA A 22 -0.84 -9.20 -13.90
CA ALA A 22 -2.03 -8.38 -14.14
C ALA A 22 -2.31 -8.22 -15.65
N LEU A 23 -1.26 -8.01 -16.46
CA LEU A 23 -1.40 -7.85 -17.93
C LEU A 23 -1.96 -9.13 -18.56
N VAL A 24 -1.39 -10.29 -18.26
CA VAL A 24 -1.88 -11.58 -18.82
C VAL A 24 -3.31 -11.94 -18.34
N GLN A 25 -3.84 -11.24 -17.36
CA GLN A 25 -5.24 -11.34 -16.92
C GLN A 25 -6.13 -10.22 -17.47
N GLY A 26 -5.67 -9.49 -18.49
CA GLY A 26 -6.47 -8.50 -19.22
C GLY A 26 -6.43 -7.08 -18.67
N VAL A 27 -5.48 -6.72 -17.81
CA VAL A 27 -5.26 -5.34 -17.38
C VAL A 27 -4.48 -4.60 -18.46
N ASP A 28 -4.98 -3.45 -18.91
CA ASP A 28 -4.37 -2.68 -20.00
C ASP A 28 -3.17 -1.83 -19.57
N LEU A 29 -3.15 -1.38 -18.30
CA LEU A 29 -2.11 -0.49 -17.78
C LEU A 29 -1.87 -0.75 -16.30
N VAL A 30 -0.61 -1.02 -15.92
CA VAL A 30 -0.21 -1.25 -14.53
C VAL A 30 0.68 -0.10 -14.05
N LEU A 31 0.22 0.57 -13.00
CA LEU A 31 0.93 1.68 -12.36
C LEU A 31 1.48 1.26 -11.00
N GLU A 32 2.62 1.81 -10.62
CA GLU A 32 3.18 1.65 -9.27
C GLU A 32 2.66 2.77 -8.35
N LEU A 33 2.14 2.40 -7.22
CA LEU A 33 1.94 3.33 -6.12
C LEU A 33 3.28 3.51 -5.41
N PRO A 34 3.85 4.73 -5.33
CA PRO A 34 5.13 4.97 -4.67
C PRO A 34 5.17 4.42 -3.24
N VAL A 35 6.32 3.89 -2.82
CA VAL A 35 6.47 3.20 -1.53
C VAL A 35 6.09 4.09 -0.35
N VAL A 36 6.30 5.39 -0.48
CA VAL A 36 5.91 6.40 0.52
C VAL A 36 4.43 6.38 0.85
N TYR A 37 3.57 5.93 -0.06
CA TYR A 37 2.14 5.72 0.15
C TYR A 37 1.80 4.25 0.40
N SER A 38 2.46 3.34 -0.32
CA SER A 38 2.08 1.93 -0.33
C SER A 38 2.21 1.25 1.04
N ILE A 39 3.06 1.76 1.93
CA ILE A 39 3.22 1.26 3.30
C ILE A 39 2.74 2.24 4.37
N GLN A 40 1.86 3.19 4.02
CA GLN A 40 1.15 3.99 5.00
C GLN A 40 -0.09 3.26 5.54
N ASP A 41 -0.81 3.93 6.43
CA ASP A 41 -2.14 3.49 6.86
C ASP A 41 -3.16 3.58 5.71
N ALA A 42 -4.41 3.24 5.98
CA ALA A 42 -5.44 3.24 4.94
C ALA A 42 -5.65 4.62 4.31
N GLY A 43 -5.53 5.69 5.10
CA GLY A 43 -5.68 7.07 4.61
C GLY A 43 -4.59 7.44 3.62
N GLY A 44 -3.31 7.33 4.02
CA GLY A 44 -2.19 7.67 3.14
C GLY A 44 -2.12 6.76 1.90
N PHE A 45 -2.44 5.48 2.06
CA PHE A 45 -2.54 4.55 0.92
C PHE A 45 -3.64 4.98 -0.07
N ALA A 46 -4.83 5.31 0.44
CA ALA A 46 -5.95 5.76 -0.39
C ALA A 46 -5.64 7.08 -1.09
N THR A 47 -5.11 8.05 -0.36
CA THR A 47 -4.73 9.36 -0.90
C THR A 47 -3.76 9.20 -2.08
N GLY A 48 -2.66 8.49 -1.90
CA GLY A 48 -1.70 8.27 -2.99
C GLY A 48 -2.30 7.50 -4.17
N SER A 49 -3.16 6.51 -3.90
CA SER A 49 -3.83 5.72 -4.94
C SER A 49 -4.78 6.58 -5.78
N ILE A 50 -5.63 7.36 -5.14
CA ILE A 50 -6.62 8.20 -5.81
C ILE A 50 -5.95 9.33 -6.59
N TRP A 51 -4.92 9.99 -6.03
CA TRP A 51 -4.10 10.95 -6.77
C TRP A 51 -3.48 10.34 -8.04
N THR A 52 -2.90 9.12 -7.90
CA THR A 52 -2.27 8.42 -9.04
C THR A 52 -3.29 8.15 -10.15
N LEU A 53 -4.49 7.68 -9.80
CA LEU A 53 -5.55 7.37 -10.75
C LEU A 53 -6.15 8.64 -11.38
N ASP A 54 -6.33 9.70 -10.60
CA ASP A 54 -6.86 10.99 -11.08
C ASP A 54 -5.93 11.61 -12.13
N HIS A 55 -4.63 11.59 -11.88
CA HIS A 55 -3.64 12.12 -12.83
C HIS A 55 -3.65 11.40 -14.17
N VAL A 56 -3.96 10.11 -14.23
CA VAL A 56 -4.05 9.36 -15.49
C VAL A 56 -5.46 9.38 -16.10
N GLY A 57 -6.38 10.17 -15.54
CA GLY A 57 -7.70 10.42 -16.11
C GLY A 57 -8.67 9.25 -15.95
N VAL A 58 -8.54 8.45 -14.87
CA VAL A 58 -9.50 7.40 -14.54
C VAL A 58 -10.86 8.02 -14.21
N THR A 59 -11.93 7.49 -14.80
CA THR A 59 -13.32 7.95 -14.59
C THR A 59 -14.03 7.20 -13.49
N ASP A 60 -13.70 5.93 -13.29
CA ASP A 60 -14.37 5.04 -12.36
C ASP A 60 -13.36 4.26 -11.53
N VAL A 61 -13.58 4.17 -10.22
CA VAL A 61 -12.73 3.37 -9.32
C VAL A 61 -13.55 2.27 -8.67
N VAL A 62 -13.08 1.02 -8.81
CA VAL A 62 -13.74 -0.16 -8.25
C VAL A 62 -12.89 -0.74 -7.13
N PHE A 63 -13.51 -1.06 -5.99
CA PHE A 63 -12.82 -1.70 -4.87
C PHE A 63 -13.70 -2.76 -4.20
N GLY A 64 -13.05 -3.78 -3.63
CA GLY A 64 -13.75 -4.82 -2.89
C GLY A 64 -14.18 -4.36 -1.50
N SER A 65 -15.37 -4.76 -1.07
CA SER A 65 -16.00 -4.38 0.19
C SER A 65 -16.70 -5.58 0.82
N GLU A 66 -16.76 -5.64 2.13
CA GLU A 66 -17.52 -6.68 2.84
C GLU A 66 -19.02 -6.36 2.89
N THR A 67 -19.39 -5.10 3.01
CA THR A 67 -20.79 -4.68 3.10
C THR A 67 -21.45 -4.36 1.75
N ASP A 68 -20.66 -3.97 0.75
CA ASP A 68 -21.15 -3.50 -0.56
C ASP A 68 -22.20 -2.38 -0.46
N ASP A 69 -22.09 -1.53 0.57
CA ASP A 69 -22.96 -0.39 0.80
C ASP A 69 -22.20 0.92 0.59
N ILE A 70 -22.20 1.39 -0.65
CA ILE A 70 -21.49 2.61 -1.03
C ILE A 70 -22.09 3.85 -0.35
N ASP A 71 -23.38 3.87 -0.07
CA ASP A 71 -24.05 5.03 0.53
C ASP A 71 -23.72 5.14 2.03
N LEU A 72 -23.67 4.00 2.74
CA LEU A 72 -23.14 3.97 4.10
C LEU A 72 -21.69 4.46 4.16
N MET A 73 -20.83 4.00 3.23
CA MET A 73 -19.44 4.43 3.18
C MET A 73 -19.32 5.93 2.86
N LYS A 74 -20.15 6.48 1.97
CA LYS A 74 -20.21 7.92 1.68
C LYS A 74 -20.60 8.71 2.92
N ALA A 75 -21.65 8.30 3.62
CA ALA A 75 -22.07 8.96 4.85
C ALA A 75 -20.97 8.99 5.91
N VAL A 76 -20.25 7.87 6.08
CA VAL A 76 -19.11 7.79 7.00
C VAL A 76 -17.96 8.69 6.54
N SER A 77 -17.63 8.70 5.24
CA SER A 77 -16.56 9.55 4.71
C SER A 77 -16.84 11.03 4.91
N GLU A 78 -18.09 11.45 4.75
CA GLU A 78 -18.51 12.84 5.02
C GLU A 78 -18.34 13.24 6.49
N VAL A 79 -18.69 12.36 7.44
CA VAL A 79 -18.46 12.62 8.86
C VAL A 79 -16.96 12.80 9.13
N LEU A 80 -16.12 11.97 8.51
CA LEU A 80 -14.65 12.02 8.68
C LEU A 80 -13.99 13.25 8.02
N ILE A 81 -14.60 13.82 6.99
CA ILE A 81 -14.12 15.05 6.34
C ILE A 81 -14.57 16.28 7.12
N LYS A 82 -15.85 16.31 7.51
CA LYS A 82 -16.44 17.47 8.21
C LYS A 82 -16.01 17.56 9.66
N GLU A 83 -15.65 16.44 10.27
CA GLU A 83 -15.31 16.28 11.69
C GLU A 83 -16.19 17.13 12.62
N PRO A 84 -17.55 16.91 12.64
CA PRO A 84 -18.44 17.70 13.48
C PRO A 84 -17.98 17.72 14.93
N GLU A 85 -18.20 18.83 15.65
CA GLU A 85 -17.75 19.00 17.04
C GLU A 85 -18.17 17.81 17.93
N HIS A 86 -19.42 17.38 17.81
CA HIS A 86 -19.92 16.23 18.56
C HIS A 86 -19.16 14.92 18.25
N TYR A 87 -18.83 14.66 16.98
CA TYR A 87 -17.99 13.51 16.61
C TYR A 87 -16.58 13.63 17.21
N HIS A 88 -15.99 14.80 17.19
CA HIS A 88 -14.66 15.04 17.77
C HIS A 88 -14.64 14.81 19.29
N ASP A 89 -15.70 15.19 20.00
CA ASP A 89 -15.82 14.94 21.44
C ASP A 89 -15.96 13.44 21.75
N LEU A 90 -16.75 12.72 20.96
CA LEU A 90 -16.85 11.27 21.07
C LEU A 90 -15.49 10.58 20.81
N LEU A 91 -14.77 11.02 19.79
CA LEU A 91 -13.44 10.49 19.50
C LEU A 91 -12.46 10.72 20.66
N LYS A 92 -12.42 11.94 21.22
CA LYS A 92 -11.61 12.26 22.41
C LYS A 92 -11.99 11.39 23.61
N LYS A 93 -13.30 11.18 23.84
CA LYS A 93 -13.80 10.31 24.91
C LYS A 93 -13.25 8.89 24.78
N HIS A 94 -13.36 8.29 23.57
CA HIS A 94 -12.87 6.93 23.35
C HIS A 94 -11.32 6.83 23.40
N LEU A 95 -10.59 7.85 22.98
CA LEU A 95 -9.13 7.88 23.13
C LEU A 95 -8.71 7.94 24.61
N LYS A 96 -9.39 8.73 25.44
CA LYS A 96 -9.13 8.81 26.90
C LYS A 96 -9.38 7.49 27.63
N THR A 97 -10.25 6.61 27.11
CA THR A 97 -10.46 5.27 27.67
C THR A 97 -9.38 4.26 27.27
N GLY A 98 -8.34 4.70 26.54
CA GLY A 98 -7.18 3.89 26.19
C GLY A 98 -7.35 3.03 24.95
N HIS A 99 -8.40 3.26 24.15
CA HIS A 99 -8.54 2.61 22.85
C HIS A 99 -7.44 3.05 21.87
N SER A 100 -7.04 2.14 20.96
CA SER A 100 -6.23 2.53 19.80
C SER A 100 -7.02 3.50 18.92
N PHE A 101 -6.32 4.37 18.18
CA PHE A 101 -6.98 5.33 17.29
C PHE A 101 -8.01 4.69 16.35
N PRO A 102 -7.73 3.54 15.67
CA PRO A 102 -8.74 2.89 14.82
C PRO A 102 -10.00 2.46 15.59
N ASN A 103 -9.84 1.92 16.80
CA ASN A 103 -10.97 1.51 17.64
C ASN A 103 -11.74 2.72 18.19
N ALA A 104 -11.03 3.76 18.66
CA ALA A 104 -11.65 4.99 19.13
C ALA A 104 -12.48 5.65 18.01
N ARG A 105 -11.92 5.70 16.79
CA ARG A 105 -12.60 6.21 15.60
C ARG A 105 -13.85 5.38 15.25
N LYS A 106 -13.74 4.04 15.27
CA LYS A 106 -14.88 3.15 15.05
C LYS A 106 -16.01 3.41 16.04
N TYR A 107 -15.69 3.46 17.34
CA TYR A 107 -16.71 3.71 18.37
C TYR A 107 -17.30 5.12 18.29
N ALA A 108 -16.49 6.14 18.01
CA ALA A 108 -16.96 7.50 17.85
C ALA A 108 -17.92 7.64 16.66
N LEU A 109 -17.61 7.01 15.51
CA LEU A 109 -18.50 6.97 14.34
C LEU A 109 -19.81 6.28 14.66
N ARG A 110 -19.75 5.13 15.32
CA ARG A 110 -20.93 4.40 15.75
C ARG A 110 -21.82 5.27 16.63
N ASP A 111 -21.26 5.84 17.71
CA ASP A 111 -22.00 6.63 18.68
C ASP A 111 -22.58 7.89 18.02
N PHE A 112 -21.83 8.55 17.12
CA PHE A 112 -22.29 9.71 16.36
C PHE A 112 -23.49 9.36 15.46
N ILE A 113 -23.37 8.32 14.63
CA ILE A 113 -24.44 7.92 13.70
C ILE A 113 -25.70 7.46 14.44
N HIS A 114 -25.56 6.82 15.60
CA HIS A 114 -26.70 6.47 16.44
C HIS A 114 -27.39 7.71 17.03
N THR A 115 -26.62 8.70 17.47
CA THR A 115 -27.18 9.95 18.05
C THR A 115 -27.95 10.77 17.01
N GLU A 116 -27.44 10.80 15.77
CA GLU A 116 -28.08 11.50 14.66
C GLU A 116 -29.34 10.77 14.10
N ASN A 117 -29.73 9.63 14.69
CA ASN A 117 -30.84 8.79 14.19
C ASN A 117 -30.76 8.49 12.69
N SER A 118 -29.55 8.32 12.19
CA SER A 118 -29.29 8.03 10.78
C SER A 118 -29.92 6.69 10.37
N THR A 119 -30.39 6.61 9.13
CA THR A 119 -30.86 5.36 8.50
C THR A 119 -29.82 4.26 8.51
N PHE A 120 -28.56 4.59 8.70
CA PHE A 120 -27.42 3.65 8.73
C PHE A 120 -27.07 3.12 10.14
N SER A 121 -27.79 3.55 11.19
CA SER A 121 -27.48 3.19 12.58
C SER A 121 -27.34 1.69 12.80
N HIS A 122 -28.18 0.87 12.17
CA HIS A 122 -28.18 -0.59 12.32
C HIS A 122 -27.03 -1.29 11.57
N ARG A 123 -26.35 -0.61 10.63
CA ARG A 123 -25.29 -1.20 9.79
C ARG A 123 -23.90 -0.62 10.03
N ILE A 124 -23.76 0.39 10.89
CA ILE A 124 -22.48 1.07 11.13
C ILE A 124 -21.37 0.12 11.62
N GLU A 125 -21.72 -0.96 12.30
CA GLU A 125 -20.75 -1.94 12.76
C GLU A 125 -20.00 -2.65 11.62
N GLU A 126 -20.62 -2.76 10.44
CA GLU A 126 -20.04 -3.37 9.25
C GLU A 126 -18.82 -2.59 8.72
N ILE A 127 -18.80 -1.26 8.96
CA ILE A 127 -17.68 -0.38 8.52
C ILE A 127 -16.34 -0.75 9.17
N GLY A 128 -16.36 -1.45 10.32
CA GLY A 128 -15.15 -1.82 11.03
C GLY A 128 -14.27 -2.89 10.35
N SER A 129 -14.73 -3.49 9.27
CA SER A 129 -13.95 -4.47 8.51
C SER A 129 -12.85 -3.82 7.64
N SER A 130 -11.84 -4.60 7.30
CA SER A 130 -10.59 -4.08 6.72
C SER A 130 -10.77 -3.41 5.36
N ASN A 131 -11.59 -4.01 4.48
CA ASN A 131 -11.79 -3.46 3.13
C ASN A 131 -12.80 -2.32 3.15
N ASN A 132 -13.79 -2.36 4.05
CA ASN A 132 -14.73 -1.25 4.23
C ASN A 132 -14.02 0.01 4.74
N ILE A 133 -13.08 -0.13 5.71
CA ILE A 133 -12.23 0.99 6.15
C ILE A 133 -11.46 1.58 4.97
N LEU A 134 -10.86 0.73 4.12
CA LEU A 134 -10.12 1.20 2.96
C LEU A 134 -11.06 1.85 1.91
N GLY A 135 -12.27 1.30 1.71
CA GLY A 135 -13.30 1.87 0.86
C GLY A 135 -13.69 3.28 1.31
N VAL A 136 -13.93 3.48 2.60
CA VAL A 136 -14.22 4.81 3.19
C VAL A 136 -13.07 5.78 2.93
N GLU A 137 -11.81 5.35 3.07
CA GLU A 137 -10.66 6.22 2.81
C GLU A 137 -10.52 6.57 1.31
N TYR A 138 -10.86 5.66 0.38
CA TYR A 138 -10.93 6.01 -1.05
C TYR A 138 -11.98 7.09 -1.33
N LEU A 139 -13.17 6.96 -0.75
CA LEU A 139 -14.24 7.96 -0.89
C LEU A 139 -13.81 9.31 -0.30
N ARG A 140 -13.15 9.28 0.86
CA ARG A 140 -12.58 10.46 1.49
C ARG A 140 -11.55 11.12 0.58
N ALA A 141 -10.58 10.37 0.05
CA ALA A 141 -9.56 10.89 -0.84
C ALA A 141 -10.15 11.50 -2.12
N ILE A 142 -11.16 10.85 -2.75
CA ILE A 142 -11.87 11.39 -3.92
C ILE A 142 -12.46 12.78 -3.63
N GLN A 143 -13.09 12.94 -2.45
CA GLN A 143 -13.70 14.21 -2.06
C GLN A 143 -12.65 15.27 -1.71
N GLU A 144 -11.60 14.92 -0.97
CA GLU A 144 -10.53 15.84 -0.55
C GLU A 144 -9.78 16.44 -1.75
N ILE A 145 -9.43 15.61 -2.75
CA ILE A 145 -8.78 16.10 -3.96
C ILE A 145 -9.76 16.66 -5.01
N LYS A 146 -11.06 16.61 -4.73
CA LYS A 146 -12.15 17.04 -5.64
C LYS A 146 -12.10 16.31 -6.99
N SER A 147 -11.75 15.04 -6.97
CA SER A 147 -11.75 14.20 -8.17
C SER A 147 -13.17 13.97 -8.68
N LYS A 148 -13.29 13.81 -10.00
CA LYS A 148 -14.56 13.47 -10.67
C LYS A 148 -14.78 11.97 -10.79
N MET A 149 -13.88 11.14 -10.27
CA MET A 149 -14.01 9.68 -10.33
C MET A 149 -15.28 9.22 -9.60
N ILE A 150 -15.96 8.26 -10.22
CA ILE A 150 -17.16 7.62 -9.67
C ILE A 150 -16.72 6.34 -8.91
N PRO A 151 -16.95 6.26 -7.60
CA PRO A 151 -16.59 5.08 -6.82
C PRO A 151 -17.66 3.99 -6.92
N HIS A 152 -17.22 2.75 -7.12
CA HIS A 152 -18.06 1.55 -7.12
C HIS A 152 -17.50 0.55 -6.11
N SER A 153 -18.37 0.04 -5.23
CA SER A 153 -18.04 -1.09 -4.38
C SER A 153 -18.43 -2.40 -5.06
N MET A 154 -17.65 -3.45 -4.81
CA MET A 154 -17.96 -4.81 -5.24
C MET A 154 -17.92 -5.72 -4.01
N ARG A 155 -19.00 -6.47 -3.80
CA ARG A 155 -19.07 -7.40 -2.68
C ARG A 155 -18.02 -8.50 -2.83
N ARG A 156 -17.20 -8.68 -1.80
CA ARG A 156 -16.23 -9.76 -1.75
C ARG A 156 -16.96 -11.10 -1.59
N VAL A 157 -16.67 -12.04 -2.48
CA VAL A 157 -17.14 -13.42 -2.42
C VAL A 157 -15.99 -14.31 -1.95
N GLY A 158 -16.27 -15.26 -1.06
CA GLY A 158 -15.29 -16.22 -0.57
C GLY A 158 -14.75 -15.94 0.82
N ALA A 159 -13.57 -16.46 1.11
CA ALA A 159 -12.93 -16.42 2.42
C ALA A 159 -12.69 -14.99 2.92
N SER A 160 -12.88 -14.75 4.22
CA SER A 160 -12.50 -13.47 4.83
C SER A 160 -10.99 -13.25 4.67
N TYR A 161 -10.55 -12.00 4.73
CA TYR A 161 -9.11 -11.68 4.58
C TYR A 161 -8.23 -12.43 5.62
N THR A 162 -8.78 -12.77 6.76
CA THR A 162 -8.12 -13.47 7.87
C THR A 162 -8.20 -14.98 7.78
N ASP A 163 -8.96 -15.55 6.83
CA ASP A 163 -9.03 -16.99 6.64
C ASP A 163 -7.69 -17.52 6.16
N GLU A 164 -7.06 -18.33 6.99
CA GLU A 164 -5.79 -19.01 6.72
C GLU A 164 -5.99 -20.36 6.04
N GLU A 165 -7.24 -20.82 5.93
CA GLU A 165 -7.60 -22.12 5.34
C GLU A 165 -7.96 -21.97 3.86
N HIS A 166 -7.53 -22.94 3.07
CA HIS A 166 -7.94 -23.08 1.67
C HIS A 166 -9.40 -23.54 1.61
N ARG A 167 -10.29 -22.73 1.03
CA ARG A 167 -11.72 -23.02 0.88
C ARG A 167 -12.13 -22.99 -0.60
N GLY A 168 -11.68 -23.98 -1.38
CA GLY A 168 -12.10 -24.11 -2.78
C GLY A 168 -11.56 -23.03 -3.72
N GLU A 169 -12.30 -22.68 -4.77
CA GLU A 169 -11.91 -21.77 -5.87
C GLU A 169 -11.51 -20.35 -5.42
N PHE A 170 -12.02 -19.87 -4.29
CA PHE A 170 -11.78 -18.50 -3.80
C PHE A 170 -10.96 -18.50 -2.51
N SER A 171 -9.68 -18.79 -2.63
CA SER A 171 -8.76 -18.71 -1.49
C SER A 171 -8.28 -17.29 -1.23
N SER A 172 -8.07 -16.92 0.06
CA SER A 172 -7.47 -15.64 0.40
C SER A 172 -6.00 -15.58 -0.03
N ALA A 173 -5.48 -14.39 -0.32
CA ALA A 173 -4.06 -14.20 -0.61
C ALA A 173 -3.15 -14.71 0.54
N THR A 174 -3.63 -14.68 1.78
CA THR A 174 -2.93 -15.22 2.94
C THR A 174 -2.86 -16.75 2.89
N ALA A 175 -3.97 -17.41 2.54
CA ALA A 175 -4.00 -18.86 2.38
C ALA A 175 -3.06 -19.32 1.24
N ILE A 176 -3.08 -18.64 0.09
CA ILE A 176 -2.19 -18.94 -1.04
C ILE A 176 -0.72 -18.79 -0.65
N ARG A 177 -0.34 -17.70 0.03
CA ARG A 177 1.03 -17.52 0.53
C ARG A 177 1.46 -18.65 1.47
N ARG A 178 0.58 -19.09 2.34
CA ARG A 178 0.83 -20.20 3.27
C ARG A 178 1.02 -21.53 2.54
N LEU A 179 0.22 -21.80 1.50
CA LEU A 179 0.41 -22.97 0.65
C LEU A 179 1.81 -22.99 0.00
N ILE A 180 2.21 -21.89 -0.59
CA ILE A 180 3.55 -21.73 -1.20
C ILE A 180 4.66 -21.85 -0.16
N GLN A 181 4.50 -21.24 1.01
CA GLN A 181 5.48 -21.30 2.10
C GLN A 181 5.69 -22.72 2.62
N ASN A 182 4.61 -23.51 2.70
CA ASN A 182 4.64 -24.90 3.14
C ASN A 182 5.04 -25.89 2.02
N GLY A 183 5.37 -25.41 0.82
CA GLY A 183 5.75 -26.25 -0.33
C GLY A 183 4.57 -26.93 -1.04
N ASN A 184 3.33 -26.60 -0.68
CA ASN A 184 2.12 -27.15 -1.29
C ASN A 184 1.80 -26.46 -2.64
N ILE A 185 2.73 -26.56 -3.58
CA ILE A 185 2.71 -25.84 -4.87
C ILE A 185 1.50 -26.28 -5.72
N GLU A 186 1.15 -27.56 -5.70
CA GLU A 186 0.00 -28.09 -6.44
C GLU A 186 -1.32 -27.47 -5.95
N SER A 187 -1.55 -27.38 -4.64
CA SER A 187 -2.74 -26.74 -4.10
C SER A 187 -2.75 -25.23 -4.38
N ALA A 188 -1.59 -24.59 -4.39
CA ALA A 188 -1.50 -23.16 -4.75
C ALA A 188 -1.86 -22.94 -6.24
N SER A 189 -1.47 -23.84 -7.15
CA SER A 189 -1.77 -23.74 -8.57
C SER A 189 -3.27 -23.82 -8.89
N GLN A 190 -4.06 -24.51 -8.05
CA GLN A 190 -5.51 -24.59 -8.21
C GLN A 190 -6.25 -23.30 -7.79
N ALA A 191 -5.60 -22.45 -7.00
CA ALA A 191 -6.16 -21.20 -6.45
C ALA A 191 -5.69 -19.94 -7.18
N ILE A 192 -4.89 -20.09 -8.25
CA ILE A 192 -4.31 -18.98 -9.02
C ILE A 192 -4.54 -19.27 -10.52
N PRO A 193 -4.92 -18.28 -11.34
CA PRO A 193 -4.97 -18.45 -12.79
C PRO A 193 -3.65 -19.01 -13.32
N LYS A 194 -3.72 -19.92 -14.28
CA LYS A 194 -2.56 -20.70 -14.76
C LYS A 194 -1.40 -19.80 -15.20
N GLU A 195 -1.66 -18.81 -16.03
CA GLU A 195 -0.65 -17.89 -16.57
C GLU A 195 0.03 -17.11 -15.44
N SER A 196 -0.75 -16.62 -14.47
CA SER A 196 -0.23 -15.93 -13.28
C SER A 196 0.61 -16.87 -12.40
N PHE A 197 0.19 -18.12 -12.27
CA PHE A 197 0.95 -19.12 -11.50
C PHE A 197 2.28 -19.47 -12.18
N ASP A 198 2.31 -19.61 -13.50
CA ASP A 198 3.53 -19.90 -14.28
C ASP A 198 4.57 -18.78 -14.11
N ILE A 199 4.13 -17.51 -14.09
CA ILE A 199 4.99 -16.36 -13.78
C ILE A 199 5.58 -16.46 -12.37
N ILE A 200 4.73 -16.72 -11.36
CA ILE A 200 5.18 -16.88 -9.97
C ILE A 200 6.18 -18.03 -9.86
N LEU A 201 5.93 -19.16 -10.52
CA LEU A 201 6.80 -20.33 -10.52
C LEU A 201 8.15 -20.04 -11.19
N ARG A 202 8.16 -19.23 -12.27
CA ARG A 202 9.38 -18.75 -12.92
C ARG A 202 10.23 -17.92 -11.93
N GLU A 203 9.62 -17.01 -11.16
CA GLU A 203 10.32 -16.21 -10.15
C GLU A 203 10.89 -17.07 -9.03
N ILE A 204 10.14 -18.06 -8.56
CA ILE A 204 10.61 -19.03 -7.56
C ILE A 204 11.82 -19.82 -8.07
N ARG A 205 11.73 -20.35 -9.29
CA ARG A 205 12.83 -21.15 -9.91
C ARG A 205 14.10 -20.32 -10.16
N SER A 206 13.93 -19.04 -10.46
CA SER A 206 15.07 -18.11 -10.63
C SER A 206 15.65 -17.58 -9.32
N GLY A 207 15.11 -17.99 -8.16
CA GLY A 207 15.53 -17.55 -6.84
C GLY A 207 15.19 -16.10 -6.50
N ARG A 208 14.29 -15.46 -7.29
CA ARG A 208 13.75 -14.10 -7.02
C ARG A 208 12.47 -14.11 -6.18
N GLY A 209 12.04 -15.28 -5.77
CA GLY A 209 10.92 -15.52 -4.88
C GLY A 209 10.91 -16.96 -4.42
N PRO A 210 9.93 -17.37 -3.59
CA PRO A 210 8.99 -16.48 -2.88
C PRO A 210 9.70 -15.70 -1.77
N VAL A 211 9.26 -14.45 -1.52
CA VAL A 211 9.72 -13.64 -0.39
C VAL A 211 8.62 -13.56 0.65
N PHE A 212 8.95 -13.83 1.90
CA PHE A 212 8.04 -13.84 3.03
C PHE A 212 8.44 -12.80 4.09
N LYS A 213 7.53 -12.54 5.03
CA LYS A 213 7.78 -11.62 6.15
C LYS A 213 8.92 -12.11 7.08
N GLU A 214 9.21 -13.40 7.08
CA GLU A 214 10.29 -14.00 7.86
C GLU A 214 11.67 -13.67 7.26
N ASP A 215 11.78 -13.44 5.95
CA ASP A 215 13.04 -13.15 5.27
C ASP A 215 13.66 -11.81 5.69
N VAL A 216 12.87 -10.91 6.27
CA VAL A 216 13.35 -9.62 6.79
C VAL A 216 13.81 -9.67 8.24
N GLU A 217 13.61 -10.79 8.95
CA GLU A 217 13.85 -10.90 10.40
C GLU A 217 15.28 -10.55 10.79
N SER A 218 16.27 -11.26 10.21
CA SER A 218 17.68 -11.06 10.54
C SER A 218 18.13 -9.61 10.31
N PHE A 219 17.63 -8.99 9.25
CA PHE A 219 17.90 -7.58 8.97
C PHE A 219 17.32 -6.68 10.06
N PHE A 220 16.06 -6.82 10.41
CA PHE A 220 15.41 -5.95 11.38
C PHE A 220 16.00 -6.11 12.78
N ILE A 221 16.26 -7.34 13.22
CA ILE A 221 16.89 -7.60 14.52
C ILE A 221 18.28 -6.93 14.60
N SER A 222 19.09 -7.04 13.54
CA SER A 222 20.39 -6.38 13.49
C SER A 222 20.27 -4.86 13.43
N PHE A 223 19.40 -4.35 12.55
CA PHE A 223 19.24 -2.93 12.30
C PHE A 223 18.74 -2.17 13.55
N TYR A 224 17.72 -2.69 14.24
CA TYR A 224 17.17 -2.01 15.42
C TYR A 224 18.09 -2.01 16.62
N ARG A 225 19.00 -2.97 16.75
CA ARG A 225 20.05 -2.94 17.78
C ARG A 225 21.08 -1.84 17.61
N LEU A 226 21.20 -1.29 16.41
CA LEU A 226 22.14 -0.22 16.07
C LEU A 226 21.55 1.18 16.24
N LEU A 227 20.21 1.30 16.29
CA LEU A 227 19.54 2.60 16.42
C LEU A 227 19.49 3.04 17.88
N SER A 228 19.78 4.31 18.10
CA SER A 228 19.52 5.02 19.36
C SER A 228 18.08 5.54 19.40
N ARG A 229 17.63 5.94 20.60
CA ARG A 229 16.32 6.57 20.74
C ARG A 229 16.16 7.83 19.88
N ASP A 230 17.21 8.64 19.78
CA ASP A 230 17.19 9.88 19.00
C ASP A 230 17.09 9.64 17.50
N ASP A 231 17.52 8.47 17.01
CA ASP A 231 17.37 8.11 15.62
C ASP A 231 15.90 7.94 15.23
N TYR A 232 15.07 7.37 16.11
CA TYR A 232 13.64 7.19 15.83
C TYR A 232 12.90 8.52 15.68
N ASN A 233 13.30 9.57 16.44
CA ASN A 233 12.65 10.88 16.40
C ASN A 233 12.78 11.62 15.05
N ARG A 234 13.65 11.12 14.16
CA ARG A 234 13.81 11.64 12.79
C ARG A 234 12.74 11.14 11.83
N TYR A 235 12.00 10.08 12.22
CA TYR A 235 11.10 9.38 11.33
C TYR A 235 9.64 9.56 11.74
N TYR A 236 8.78 9.60 10.73
CA TYR A 236 7.35 9.78 10.93
C TYR A 236 6.74 8.69 11.82
N GLY A 237 5.83 9.08 12.68
CA GLY A 237 4.98 8.17 13.44
C GLY A 237 5.57 7.59 14.71
N PHE A 238 6.83 7.91 15.06
CA PHE A 238 7.45 7.54 16.34
C PHE A 238 7.07 8.54 17.44
N VAL A 239 5.81 8.56 17.77
CA VAL A 239 5.20 9.45 18.77
C VAL A 239 4.58 8.64 19.91
N GLU A 240 4.14 9.30 20.98
CA GLU A 240 3.45 8.67 22.13
C GLU A 240 4.29 7.59 22.82
N GLY A 241 5.62 7.73 22.83
CA GLY A 241 6.54 6.80 23.47
C GLY A 241 6.88 5.55 22.65
N LEU A 242 6.52 5.51 21.36
CA LEU A 242 6.92 4.42 20.46
C LEU A 242 8.43 4.34 20.25
N ASP A 243 9.13 5.49 20.23
CA ASP A 243 10.58 5.58 20.21
C ASP A 243 11.21 4.78 21.35
N ALA A 244 10.77 5.05 22.59
CA ALA A 244 11.24 4.33 23.77
C ALA A 244 10.93 2.82 23.70
N ARG A 245 9.71 2.46 23.30
CA ARG A 245 9.32 1.04 23.20
C ARG A 245 10.13 0.30 22.15
N PHE A 246 10.39 0.89 20.97
CA PHE A 246 11.24 0.28 19.96
C PHE A 246 12.66 0.08 20.46
N GLN A 247 13.21 1.07 21.20
CA GLN A 247 14.53 0.97 21.82
C GLN A 247 14.58 -0.15 22.88
N GLU A 248 13.62 -0.21 23.80
CA GLU A 248 13.54 -1.24 24.83
C GLU A 248 13.44 -2.64 24.23
N CYS A 249 12.61 -2.79 23.18
CA CYS A 249 12.35 -4.07 22.54
C CYS A 249 13.43 -4.49 21.52
N SER A 250 14.41 -3.62 21.20
CA SER A 250 15.45 -3.89 20.20
C SER A 250 16.33 -5.10 20.52
N LEU A 251 16.38 -5.54 21.78
CA LEU A 251 17.15 -6.70 22.22
C LEU A 251 16.39 -8.03 22.08
N SER A 252 15.16 -8.03 21.56
CA SER A 252 14.40 -9.25 21.29
C SER A 252 15.18 -10.23 20.41
N GLY A 253 14.96 -11.53 20.66
CA GLY A 253 15.65 -12.61 19.95
C GLY A 253 15.06 -12.94 18.59
N SER A 254 13.77 -12.57 18.36
CA SER A 254 13.06 -12.78 17.10
C SER A 254 12.19 -11.57 16.73
N LEU A 255 11.78 -11.50 15.45
CA LEU A 255 10.86 -10.46 14.98
C LEU A 255 9.49 -10.60 15.67
N GLU A 256 9.04 -11.80 15.93
CA GLU A 256 7.79 -12.04 16.61
C GLU A 256 7.84 -11.51 18.04
N GLU A 257 8.89 -11.83 18.79
CA GLU A 257 9.12 -11.30 20.13
C GLU A 257 9.19 -9.77 20.14
N PHE A 258 9.91 -9.16 19.18
CA PHE A 258 9.97 -7.71 19.02
C PHE A 258 8.57 -7.11 18.82
N LEU A 259 7.80 -7.65 17.88
CA LEU A 259 6.45 -7.18 17.58
C LEU A 259 5.52 -7.29 18.80
N HIS A 260 5.62 -8.39 19.55
CA HIS A 260 4.84 -8.60 20.76
C HIS A 260 5.25 -7.65 21.90
N CYS A 261 6.55 -7.39 22.04
CA CYS A 261 7.10 -6.44 23.01
C CYS A 261 6.61 -5.00 22.74
N VAL A 262 6.67 -4.55 21.48
CA VAL A 262 6.24 -3.19 21.10
C VAL A 262 4.72 -3.04 21.15
N LYS A 263 3.95 -4.10 20.85
CA LYS A 263 2.48 -4.08 20.80
C LYS A 263 1.87 -3.62 22.13
N SER A 264 0.84 -2.79 22.03
CA SER A 264 0.03 -2.39 23.19
C SER A 264 -1.44 -2.19 22.76
N LYS A 265 -2.31 -1.84 23.70
CA LYS A 265 -3.71 -1.48 23.37
C LYS A 265 -3.79 -0.30 22.40
N ARG A 266 -2.82 0.63 22.45
CA ARG A 266 -2.76 1.82 21.58
C ARG A 266 -2.14 1.53 20.20
N PHE A 267 -1.19 0.59 20.13
CA PHE A 267 -0.39 0.34 18.93
C PHE A 267 -0.73 -1.03 18.35
N THR A 268 -1.40 -1.03 17.20
CA THR A 268 -1.75 -2.25 16.47
C THR A 268 -0.53 -2.86 15.79
N LEU A 269 -0.53 -4.19 15.61
CA LEU A 269 0.56 -4.88 14.90
C LEU A 269 0.79 -4.35 13.49
N SER A 270 -0.28 -4.02 12.77
CA SER A 270 -0.16 -3.47 11.42
C SER A 270 0.52 -2.09 11.39
N ARG A 271 0.26 -1.23 12.41
CA ARG A 271 0.99 0.05 12.58
C ARG A 271 2.47 -0.21 12.85
N ILE A 272 2.78 -1.11 13.78
CA ILE A 272 4.16 -1.43 14.15
C ILE A 272 4.92 -1.98 12.95
N ARG A 273 4.35 -2.95 12.22
CA ARG A 273 4.97 -3.52 11.01
C ARG A 273 5.29 -2.45 9.97
N ARG A 274 4.40 -1.51 9.70
CA ARG A 274 4.68 -0.39 8.78
C ARG A 274 5.81 0.49 9.30
N LEU A 275 5.74 0.89 10.57
CA LEU A 275 6.74 1.75 11.20
C LEU A 275 8.14 1.13 11.17
N MET A 276 8.26 -0.19 11.16
CA MET A 276 9.56 -0.87 11.03
C MET A 276 10.29 -0.49 9.73
N TYR A 277 9.59 -0.21 8.66
CA TYR A 277 10.21 0.19 7.38
C TYR A 277 10.56 1.68 7.31
N TYR A 278 10.01 2.52 8.19
CA TYR A 278 10.17 3.97 8.08
C TYR A 278 11.63 4.43 8.29
N PRO A 279 12.38 3.92 9.28
CA PRO A 279 13.82 4.19 9.36
C PRO A 279 14.61 3.62 8.19
N VAL A 280 14.26 2.43 7.71
CA VAL A 280 14.93 1.77 6.57
C VAL A 280 14.81 2.60 5.30
N PHE A 281 13.60 3.09 5.00
CA PHE A 281 13.34 3.93 3.83
C PHE A 281 13.44 5.43 4.12
N ARG A 282 13.88 5.81 5.33
CA ARG A 282 14.07 7.20 5.75
C ARG A 282 12.81 8.05 5.55
N PHE A 283 11.67 7.54 6.01
CA PHE A 283 10.40 8.27 5.97
C PHE A 283 10.37 9.30 7.10
N THR A 284 10.87 10.49 6.80
CA THR A 284 10.84 11.64 7.72
C THR A 284 9.44 12.24 7.81
N ASP A 285 9.19 12.99 8.88
CA ASP A 285 7.94 13.72 9.06
C ASP A 285 7.65 14.66 7.88
N ASN A 286 8.66 15.38 7.43
CA ASN A 286 8.57 16.30 6.29
C ASN A 286 8.19 15.56 4.99
N LEU A 287 8.84 14.42 4.70
CA LEU A 287 8.55 13.65 3.48
C LEU A 287 7.09 13.15 3.47
N ILE A 288 6.63 12.54 4.57
CA ILE A 288 5.28 12.00 4.64
C ILE A 288 4.23 13.12 4.56
N ARG A 289 4.42 14.23 5.31
CA ARG A 289 3.48 15.37 5.29
C ARG A 289 3.40 15.99 3.90
N LYS A 290 4.53 16.32 3.29
CA LYS A 290 4.56 16.87 1.92
C LYS A 290 3.96 15.91 0.91
N SER A 291 4.27 14.60 1.00
CA SER A 291 3.67 13.61 0.11
C SER A 291 2.14 13.56 0.24
N ASN A 292 1.61 13.59 1.46
CA ASN A 292 0.17 13.59 1.67
C ASN A 292 -0.52 14.91 1.25
N GLU A 293 0.18 16.03 1.31
CA GLU A 293 -0.32 17.35 0.94
C GLU A 293 -0.30 17.58 -0.58
N PHE A 294 0.80 17.21 -1.26
CA PHE A 294 1.03 17.53 -2.68
C PHE A 294 0.84 16.33 -3.62
N GLY A 295 0.62 15.15 -3.08
CA GLY A 295 0.41 13.92 -3.87
C GLY A 295 1.71 13.36 -4.48
N PRO A 296 1.57 12.30 -5.31
CA PRO A 296 2.66 11.74 -6.09
C PRO A 296 3.17 12.75 -7.12
N GLN A 297 4.48 12.89 -7.21
CA GLN A 297 5.11 13.85 -8.12
C GLN A 297 5.46 13.24 -9.49
N TYR A 298 5.13 11.98 -9.71
CA TYR A 298 5.32 11.25 -10.96
C TYR A 298 4.35 10.07 -11.05
N ILE A 299 4.12 9.60 -12.25
CA ILE A 299 3.44 8.34 -12.54
C ILE A 299 4.47 7.30 -12.96
N ARG A 300 4.63 6.24 -12.19
CA ARG A 300 5.50 5.11 -12.53
C ARG A 300 4.71 4.01 -13.22
N VAL A 301 5.03 3.75 -14.48
CA VAL A 301 4.43 2.67 -15.27
C VAL A 301 5.27 1.41 -15.12
N LEU A 302 4.65 0.29 -14.78
CA LEU A 302 5.29 -1.02 -14.67
C LEU A 302 5.03 -1.89 -15.90
N GLY A 303 3.87 -1.76 -16.52
CA GLY A 303 3.52 -2.53 -17.70
C GLY A 303 2.28 -1.98 -18.40
N PHE A 304 2.13 -2.30 -19.69
CA PHE A 304 0.98 -1.95 -20.51
C PHE A 304 0.89 -2.86 -21.75
N ASN A 305 -0.33 -3.00 -22.28
CA ASN A 305 -0.59 -3.53 -23.61
C ASN A 305 -0.82 -2.38 -24.62
N GLU A 306 -1.30 -2.68 -25.83
CA GLU A 306 -1.56 -1.68 -26.85
C GLU A 306 -2.60 -0.63 -26.41
N LYS A 307 -3.68 -1.02 -25.72
CA LYS A 307 -4.69 -0.08 -25.22
C LYS A 307 -4.11 0.85 -24.15
N GLY A 308 -3.34 0.29 -23.22
CA GLY A 308 -2.62 1.07 -22.21
C GLY A 308 -1.63 2.06 -22.81
N ARG A 309 -0.88 1.65 -23.85
CA ARG A 309 0.02 2.53 -24.61
C ARG A 309 -0.72 3.68 -25.28
N ASN A 310 -1.84 3.37 -25.93
CA ASN A 310 -2.66 4.37 -26.60
C ASN A 310 -3.24 5.35 -25.59
N HIS A 311 -3.74 4.89 -24.43
CA HIS A 311 -4.21 5.75 -23.37
C HIS A 311 -3.11 6.70 -22.87
N LEU A 312 -1.91 6.19 -22.54
CA LEU A 312 -0.77 7.00 -22.11
C LEU A 312 -0.38 8.05 -23.16
N SER A 313 -0.44 7.69 -24.45
CA SER A 313 -0.17 8.62 -25.56
C SER A 313 -1.19 9.76 -25.62
N ASN A 314 -2.47 9.45 -25.43
CA ASN A 314 -3.56 10.41 -25.47
C ASN A 314 -3.48 11.43 -24.30
N ILE A 315 -3.19 10.96 -23.09
CA ILE A 315 -3.12 11.83 -21.91
C ILE A 315 -1.82 12.61 -21.77
N LYS A 316 -0.76 12.23 -22.49
CA LYS A 316 0.60 12.77 -22.36
C LYS A 316 0.69 14.30 -22.37
N HIS A 317 -0.19 14.95 -23.10
CA HIS A 317 -0.18 16.42 -23.26
C HIS A 317 -0.98 17.14 -22.18
N SER A 318 -1.88 16.45 -21.48
CA SER A 318 -2.70 17.01 -20.40
C SER A 318 -2.15 16.69 -19.01
N MET A 319 -1.09 15.88 -18.92
CA MET A 319 -0.48 15.49 -17.66
C MET A 319 0.16 16.68 -16.94
N LYS A 320 -0.13 16.80 -15.65
CA LYS A 320 0.46 17.82 -14.77
C LYS A 320 1.77 17.36 -14.13
N ILE A 321 1.99 16.05 -14.03
CA ILE A 321 3.20 15.42 -13.50
C ILE A 321 3.79 14.45 -14.52
N PRO A 322 5.11 14.16 -14.48
CA PRO A 322 5.76 13.33 -15.49
C PRO A 322 5.41 11.85 -15.37
N ILE A 323 5.40 11.17 -16.53
CA ILE A 323 5.25 9.72 -16.64
C ILE A 323 6.65 9.10 -16.78
N ILE A 324 7.00 8.17 -15.91
CA ILE A 324 8.27 7.44 -15.90
C ILE A 324 8.00 5.98 -16.29
N THR A 325 8.31 5.62 -17.53
CA THR A 325 8.30 4.23 -18.03
C THR A 325 9.65 3.56 -17.80
N THR A 326 10.75 4.28 -18.00
CA THR A 326 12.12 3.77 -17.85
C THR A 326 12.80 4.51 -16.71
N ALA A 327 13.01 3.83 -15.58
CA ALA A 327 13.54 4.45 -14.38
C ALA A 327 14.96 5.02 -14.56
N SER A 328 15.82 4.40 -15.37
CA SER A 328 17.17 4.94 -15.64
C SER A 328 17.16 6.30 -16.35
N LEU A 329 16.05 6.67 -16.98
CA LEU A 329 15.90 7.95 -17.68
C LEU A 329 15.19 9.02 -16.84
N TRP A 330 14.92 8.79 -15.57
CA TRP A 330 14.10 9.66 -14.75
C TRP A 330 14.58 11.12 -14.73
N ARG A 331 15.90 11.38 -14.69
CA ARG A 331 16.45 12.76 -14.75
C ARG A 331 16.08 13.48 -16.03
N LYS A 332 16.18 12.81 -17.19
CA LYS A 332 15.76 13.39 -18.49
C LYS A 332 14.25 13.66 -18.50
N VAL A 333 13.47 12.82 -17.85
CA VAL A 333 12.01 13.00 -17.74
C VAL A 333 11.70 14.21 -16.87
N VAL A 334 12.38 14.41 -15.74
CA VAL A 334 12.24 15.59 -14.88
C VAL A 334 12.66 16.87 -15.61
N ASP A 335 13.82 16.87 -16.28
CA ASP A 335 14.26 18.02 -17.10
C ASP A 335 13.23 18.38 -18.18
N GLY A 336 12.61 17.37 -18.79
CA GLY A 336 11.54 17.54 -19.77
C GLY A 336 10.25 18.10 -19.15
N ALA A 337 9.92 17.71 -17.92
CA ALA A 337 8.77 18.20 -17.17
C ALA A 337 8.94 19.69 -16.80
N LEU A 338 10.13 20.06 -16.33
CA LEU A 338 10.46 21.45 -16.00
C LEU A 338 10.38 22.37 -17.25
N LYS A 339 10.89 21.91 -18.40
CA LYS A 339 10.77 22.66 -19.67
C LYS A 339 9.32 22.86 -20.13
N LYS A 340 8.40 22.00 -19.67
CA LYS A 340 6.97 22.08 -19.96
C LYS A 340 6.18 22.78 -18.85
N GLU A 341 6.85 23.33 -17.86
CA GLU A 341 6.24 24.01 -16.71
C GLU A 341 5.22 23.15 -15.97
N MET A 342 5.50 21.83 -15.84
CA MET A 342 4.62 20.93 -15.08
C MET A 342 4.61 21.31 -13.58
N GLU A 343 3.49 21.06 -12.94
CA GLU A 343 3.23 21.37 -11.51
C GLU A 343 3.92 20.35 -10.58
N ILE A 344 5.26 20.37 -10.51
CA ILE A 344 6.04 19.43 -9.67
C ILE A 344 6.92 20.14 -8.63
N ASP A 345 7.01 19.57 -7.43
CA ASP A 345 8.08 19.84 -6.46
C ASP A 345 9.22 18.87 -6.75
N VAL A 346 10.33 19.36 -7.34
CA VAL A 346 11.47 18.51 -7.77
C VAL A 346 12.11 17.81 -6.57
N ASP A 347 12.29 18.50 -5.46
CA ASP A 347 12.89 17.91 -4.25
C ASP A 347 12.03 16.78 -3.69
N LEU A 348 10.71 16.96 -3.71
CA LEU A 348 9.76 15.93 -3.30
C LEU A 348 9.74 14.76 -4.28
N LEU A 349 9.78 15.04 -5.60
CA LEU A 349 9.86 14.02 -6.64
C LEU A 349 11.10 13.14 -6.45
N GLU A 350 12.27 13.76 -6.30
CA GLU A 350 13.52 13.04 -6.07
C GLU A 350 13.46 12.23 -4.78
N ALA A 351 12.95 12.81 -3.70
CA ALA A 351 12.80 12.12 -2.44
C ALA A 351 11.87 10.89 -2.56
N GLN A 352 10.73 11.00 -3.24
CA GLN A 352 9.81 9.88 -3.47
C GLN A 352 10.47 8.76 -4.31
N LEU A 353 11.11 9.11 -5.44
CA LEU A 353 11.80 8.15 -6.32
C LEU A 353 12.97 7.43 -5.62
N GLU A 354 13.77 8.16 -4.85
CA GLU A 354 14.86 7.54 -4.10
C GLU A 354 14.36 6.48 -3.11
N ARG A 355 13.17 6.66 -2.54
CA ARG A 355 12.55 5.67 -1.65
C ARG A 355 12.07 4.45 -2.41
N ASP A 356 11.51 4.64 -3.61
CA ASP A 356 11.16 3.52 -4.49
C ASP A 356 12.40 2.71 -4.88
N PHE A 357 13.48 3.37 -5.27
CA PHE A 357 14.74 2.69 -5.59
C PHE A 357 15.35 1.98 -4.38
N ALA A 358 15.28 2.60 -3.19
CA ALA A 358 15.73 1.96 -1.95
C ALA A 358 14.91 0.72 -1.63
N ALA A 359 13.59 0.78 -1.80
CA ALA A 359 12.69 -0.35 -1.58
C ALA A 359 13.01 -1.52 -2.52
N VAL A 360 13.28 -1.25 -3.80
CA VAL A 360 13.67 -2.31 -4.76
C VAL A 360 15.01 -2.93 -4.36
N ARG A 361 16.02 -2.12 -4.03
CA ARG A 361 17.33 -2.64 -3.60
C ARG A 361 17.24 -3.48 -2.33
N PHE A 362 16.44 -3.02 -1.35
CA PHE A 362 16.23 -3.78 -0.13
C PHE A 362 15.49 -5.09 -0.41
N TYR A 363 14.42 -5.06 -1.21
CA TYR A 363 13.70 -6.27 -1.59
C TYR A 363 14.59 -7.28 -2.34
N ALA A 364 15.43 -6.82 -3.26
CA ALA A 364 16.39 -7.67 -3.98
C ALA A 364 17.37 -8.39 -3.05
N SER A 365 17.76 -7.77 -1.93
CA SER A 365 18.64 -8.41 -0.94
C SER A 365 18.03 -9.64 -0.27
N LEU A 366 16.70 -9.78 -0.33
CA LEU A 366 15.94 -10.90 0.21
C LEU A 366 15.87 -12.10 -0.76
N PHE A 367 16.33 -11.95 -1.99
CA PHE A 367 16.33 -13.03 -2.97
C PHE A 367 17.23 -14.19 -2.52
N ARG A 368 16.79 -15.41 -2.83
CA ARG A 368 17.49 -16.62 -2.44
C ARG A 368 18.86 -16.73 -3.10
N TYR A 369 18.95 -16.44 -4.42
CA TYR A 369 20.18 -16.60 -5.18
C TYR A 369 20.98 -15.30 -5.25
N PRO A 370 22.26 -15.30 -4.85
CA PRO A 370 23.12 -14.10 -4.84
C PRO A 370 23.22 -13.39 -6.20
N GLU A 371 23.29 -14.17 -7.29
CA GLU A 371 23.36 -13.64 -8.66
C GLU A 371 22.08 -12.90 -9.08
N SER A 372 20.94 -13.22 -8.48
CA SER A 372 19.68 -12.52 -8.72
C SER A 372 19.63 -11.20 -7.95
N ARG A 373 20.27 -11.11 -6.79
CA ARG A 373 20.32 -9.89 -5.95
C ARG A 373 20.97 -8.72 -6.68
N SER A 374 22.09 -8.97 -7.38
CA SER A 374 22.85 -7.94 -8.09
C SER A 374 22.18 -7.45 -9.38
N LYS A 375 21.28 -8.24 -9.95
CA LYS A 375 20.60 -7.94 -11.22
C LYS A 375 19.25 -7.23 -11.05
N CYS A 376 18.72 -7.20 -9.85
CA CYS A 376 17.43 -6.55 -9.58
C CYS A 376 17.66 -5.10 -9.14
N SER A 377 17.34 -4.19 -10.04
CA SER A 377 17.32 -2.76 -9.78
C SER A 377 16.27 -2.12 -10.65
N ASP A 378 15.53 -1.16 -10.11
CA ASP A 378 14.57 -0.36 -10.89
C ASP A 378 15.22 0.31 -12.11
N LEU A 379 16.50 0.68 -11.97
CA LEU A 379 17.26 1.32 -13.05
C LEU A 379 17.63 0.35 -14.19
N LEU A 380 17.64 -0.95 -13.93
CA LEU A 380 17.93 -2.00 -14.92
C LEU A 380 16.65 -2.62 -15.49
N SER A 381 15.54 -2.49 -14.81
CA SER A 381 14.26 -3.07 -15.20
C SER A 381 13.60 -2.25 -16.30
N ARG A 382 13.01 -2.96 -17.25
CA ARG A 382 12.21 -2.34 -18.32
C ARG A 382 10.72 -2.49 -18.01
N VAL A 383 9.93 -1.54 -18.51
CA VAL A 383 8.48 -1.66 -18.53
C VAL A 383 8.09 -2.91 -19.31
N ILE A 384 7.10 -3.64 -18.81
CA ILE A 384 6.56 -4.82 -19.49
C ILE A 384 5.62 -4.35 -20.58
N TYR A 385 5.83 -4.83 -21.78
CA TYR A 385 4.91 -4.66 -22.89
C TYR A 385 4.33 -6.02 -23.25
N ASP A 386 3.02 -6.12 -23.16
CA ASP A 386 2.26 -7.32 -23.54
C ASP A 386 1.73 -7.11 -24.97
N GLU A 387 2.31 -7.84 -25.91
CA GLU A 387 1.81 -7.89 -27.28
C GLU A 387 0.61 -8.86 -27.25
N GLU A 388 -0.62 -8.31 -27.28
CA GLU A 388 -1.79 -9.16 -27.53
C GLU A 388 -1.52 -9.93 -28.83
N ASP A 389 -1.53 -11.26 -28.77
CA ASP A 389 -1.55 -12.11 -29.96
C ASP A 389 -2.78 -11.71 -30.81
N SER A 390 -2.49 -11.07 -31.95
CA SER A 390 -3.48 -10.56 -32.92
C SER A 390 -4.17 -11.70 -33.67
#